data_5ddd030b2f72eb6061d9ca8eb82ee050
#
_entry.id   5ddd030b2f72eb6061d9ca8eb82ee050
#
_cell.length_a   1.000
_cell.length_b   1.000
_cell.length_c   1.000
_cell.angle_alpha   90.00
_cell.angle_beta   90.00
_cell.angle_gamma   90.00
#
_symmetry.space_group_name_H-M   'P 1'
#
loop_
_entity.id
_entity.type
_entity.pdbx_description
1 polymer ?
#
loop_
_entity_poly.entity_id
_entity_poly.type
_entity_poly.pdbx_seq_one_letter_code
_entity_poly.pdbx_strand_id
1 'polypeptide(L)'
;MKMGKIEAPDSHFLSGAEGWMELGDFKSALAELELISNECRRHFDVLQVRWHIHNRMRDWETCLNVSLRMIEASPEMPQGWINHGNTLFYLERFQEAFDLLLPVLKRFPHDEAIPYNLACYKCQNGEFQEAREWLERALKVGDTKRVKHMAIADPDLTPLWEQGVKIK
;
A
#
# COMPACT_ATOMS: atom_id res chain seq x y z
N MET A 1 13.40 -15.88 -5.63
CA MET A 1 13.00 -17.25 -5.19
C MET A 1 11.53 -17.13 -4.77
N LYS A 2 10.60 -17.89 -5.38
CA LYS A 2 9.20 -17.85 -4.92
C LYS A 2 9.16 -18.34 -3.49
N MET A 3 8.73 -17.49 -2.55
CA MET A 3 8.48 -17.94 -1.18
C MET A 3 7.36 -18.99 -1.21
N GLY A 4 7.60 -20.11 -0.53
CA GLY A 4 6.61 -21.19 -0.41
C GLY A 4 5.39 -20.73 0.37
N LYS A 5 4.33 -21.54 0.33
CA LYS A 5 3.14 -21.30 1.16
C LYS A 5 3.51 -21.47 2.64
N ILE A 6 2.99 -20.59 3.49
CA ILE A 6 3.13 -20.74 4.94
C ILE A 6 2.28 -21.94 5.39
N GLU A 7 2.91 -22.91 6.01
CA GLU A 7 2.29 -24.15 6.52
C GLU A 7 1.91 -23.99 8.00
N ALA A 8 1.08 -24.93 8.51
CA ALA A 8 0.79 -25.00 9.94
C ALA A 8 2.07 -25.38 10.74
N PRO A 9 2.29 -24.84 11.94
CA PRO A 9 1.36 -23.99 12.71
C PRO A 9 1.37 -22.51 12.32
N ASP A 10 2.38 -22.01 11.61
CA ASP A 10 2.60 -20.59 11.30
C ASP A 10 1.39 -19.96 10.58
N SER A 11 0.75 -20.71 9.67
CA SER A 11 -0.46 -20.22 8.99
C SER A 11 -1.64 -19.98 9.94
N HIS A 12 -1.75 -20.72 11.04
CA HIS A 12 -2.79 -20.50 12.06
C HIS A 12 -2.52 -19.20 12.82
N PHE A 13 -1.27 -18.95 13.20
CA PHE A 13 -0.89 -17.70 13.88
C PHE A 13 -1.10 -16.49 12.97
N LEU A 14 -0.78 -16.62 11.67
CA LEU A 14 -1.03 -15.55 10.71
C LEU A 14 -2.53 -15.22 10.61
N SER A 15 -3.38 -16.24 10.46
CA SER A 15 -4.83 -16.06 10.43
C SER A 15 -5.39 -15.51 11.76
N GLY A 16 -4.81 -15.91 12.91
CA GLY A 16 -5.13 -15.34 14.21
C GLY A 16 -4.82 -13.84 14.27
N ALA A 17 -3.64 -13.44 13.78
CA ALA A 17 -3.24 -12.04 13.72
C ALA A 17 -4.18 -11.19 12.85
N GLU A 18 -4.58 -11.71 11.68
CA GLU A 18 -5.57 -11.06 10.80
C GLU A 18 -6.91 -10.89 11.52
N GLY A 19 -7.41 -11.92 12.21
CA GLY A 19 -8.66 -11.85 12.96
C GLY A 19 -8.63 -10.81 14.07
N TRP A 20 -7.56 -10.78 14.88
CA TRP A 20 -7.40 -9.78 15.94
C TRP A 20 -7.28 -8.35 15.38
N MET A 21 -6.58 -8.20 14.24
CA MET A 21 -6.45 -6.92 13.55
C MET A 21 -7.82 -6.40 13.08
N GLU A 22 -8.68 -7.26 12.54
CA GLU A 22 -10.05 -6.87 12.14
C GLU A 22 -10.90 -6.43 13.31
N LEU A 23 -10.75 -7.09 14.46
CA LEU A 23 -11.40 -6.71 15.73
C LEU A 23 -10.82 -5.43 16.36
N GLY A 24 -9.69 -4.91 15.85
CA GLY A 24 -9.02 -3.73 16.38
C GLY A 24 -8.13 -4.00 17.58
N ASP A 25 -7.93 -5.25 17.98
CA ASP A 25 -6.99 -5.64 19.02
C ASP A 25 -5.59 -5.86 18.43
N PHE A 26 -4.90 -4.75 18.19
CA PHE A 26 -3.57 -4.76 17.58
C PHE A 26 -2.51 -5.40 18.48
N LYS A 27 -2.69 -5.36 19.82
CA LYS A 27 -1.77 -6.01 20.75
C LYS A 27 -1.83 -7.52 20.62
N SER A 28 -3.02 -8.09 20.60
CA SER A 28 -3.21 -9.52 20.37
C SER A 28 -2.77 -9.94 18.96
N ALA A 29 -3.05 -9.12 17.95
CA ALA A 29 -2.58 -9.35 16.57
C ALA A 29 -1.05 -9.45 16.49
N LEU A 30 -0.32 -8.51 17.13
CA LEU A 30 1.14 -8.55 17.16
C LEU A 30 1.66 -9.74 17.95
N ALA A 31 0.99 -10.13 19.06
CA ALA A 31 1.38 -11.29 19.84
C ALA A 31 1.29 -12.59 19.01
N GLU A 32 0.25 -12.77 18.19
CA GLU A 32 0.16 -13.90 17.26
C GLU A 32 1.32 -13.92 16.25
N LEU A 33 1.69 -12.77 15.68
CA LEU A 33 2.82 -12.68 14.75
C LEU A 33 4.16 -13.06 15.39
N GLU A 34 4.32 -12.88 16.72
CA GLU A 34 5.54 -13.30 17.42
C GLU A 34 5.61 -14.82 17.69
N LEU A 35 4.50 -15.55 17.55
CA LEU A 35 4.48 -17.02 17.62
C LEU A 35 4.95 -17.67 16.31
N ILE A 36 4.95 -16.93 15.19
CA ILE A 36 5.42 -17.41 13.90
C ILE A 36 6.91 -17.73 13.97
N SER A 37 7.31 -18.85 13.38
CA SER A 37 8.69 -19.32 13.33
C SER A 37 9.64 -18.29 12.69
N ASN A 38 10.91 -18.30 13.08
CA ASN A 38 11.91 -17.37 12.57
C ASN A 38 12.08 -17.46 11.04
N GLU A 39 11.89 -18.65 10.48
CA GLU A 39 11.95 -18.92 9.04
C GLU A 39 10.83 -18.19 8.29
N CYS A 40 9.62 -18.15 8.86
CA CYS A 40 8.44 -17.55 8.25
C CYS A 40 8.25 -16.04 8.59
N ARG A 41 8.93 -15.49 9.61
CA ARG A 41 8.79 -14.07 9.98
C ARG A 41 9.16 -13.08 8.89
N ARG A 42 9.96 -13.50 7.91
CA ARG A 42 10.35 -12.70 6.74
C ARG A 42 9.48 -12.99 5.51
N HIS A 43 8.48 -13.87 5.65
CA HIS A 43 7.56 -14.13 4.56
C HIS A 43 6.76 -12.87 4.22
N PHE A 44 6.53 -12.64 2.92
CA PHE A 44 5.84 -11.45 2.44
C PHE A 44 4.48 -11.26 3.11
N ASP A 45 3.67 -12.32 3.24
CA ASP A 45 2.33 -12.25 3.84
C ASP A 45 2.40 -11.87 5.32
N VAL A 46 3.38 -12.37 6.08
CA VAL A 46 3.59 -12.00 7.49
C VAL A 46 3.97 -10.53 7.61
N LEU A 47 4.88 -10.06 6.74
CA LEU A 47 5.28 -8.66 6.70
C LEU A 47 4.10 -7.76 6.29
N GLN A 48 3.26 -8.21 5.37
CA GLN A 48 2.07 -7.47 4.94
C GLN A 48 1.06 -7.29 6.08
N VAL A 49 0.74 -8.35 6.81
CA VAL A 49 -0.14 -8.25 7.98
C VAL A 49 0.47 -7.33 9.04
N ARG A 50 1.77 -7.46 9.32
CA ARG A 50 2.48 -6.58 10.26
C ARG A 50 2.41 -5.12 9.83
N TRP A 51 2.62 -4.82 8.53
CA TRP A 51 2.48 -3.48 7.99
C TRP A 51 1.06 -2.93 8.19
N HIS A 52 0.02 -3.72 7.90
CA HIS A 52 -1.38 -3.29 8.09
C HIS A 52 -1.70 -2.99 9.56
N ILE A 53 -1.20 -3.79 10.49
CA ILE A 53 -1.40 -3.53 11.93
C ILE A 53 -0.78 -2.18 12.31
N HIS A 54 0.50 -1.96 11.99
CA HIS A 54 1.19 -0.70 12.31
C HIS A 54 0.59 0.50 11.58
N ASN A 55 0.13 0.33 10.33
CA ASN A 55 -0.58 1.37 9.58
C ASN A 55 -1.88 1.80 10.30
N ARG A 56 -2.68 0.87 10.80
CA ARG A 56 -3.88 1.18 11.60
C ARG A 56 -3.56 1.81 12.95
N MET A 57 -2.40 1.50 13.52
CA MET A 57 -1.86 2.14 14.73
C MET A 57 -1.22 3.51 14.44
N ARG A 58 -1.06 3.90 13.18
CA ARG A 58 -0.34 5.09 12.72
C ARG A 58 1.14 5.12 13.16
N ASP A 59 1.73 3.97 13.31
CA ASP A 59 3.17 3.81 13.60
C ASP A 59 3.96 3.80 12.28
N TRP A 60 4.14 5.00 11.75
CA TRP A 60 4.73 5.20 10.43
C TRP A 60 6.20 4.82 10.35
N GLU A 61 6.93 4.96 11.45
CA GLU A 61 8.34 4.56 11.50
C GLU A 61 8.49 3.04 11.32
N THR A 62 7.69 2.26 12.04
CA THR A 62 7.65 0.81 11.85
C THR A 62 7.12 0.44 10.47
N CYS A 63 6.11 1.15 9.93
CA CYS A 63 5.61 0.93 8.57
C CYS A 63 6.72 1.10 7.51
N LEU A 64 7.57 2.13 7.61
CA LEU A 64 8.72 2.31 6.70
C LEU A 64 9.68 1.11 6.75
N ASN A 65 10.04 0.68 7.95
CA ASN A 65 10.94 -0.46 8.13
C ASN A 65 10.34 -1.77 7.57
N VAL A 66 9.06 -2.03 7.87
CA VAL A 66 8.38 -3.25 7.42
C VAL A 66 8.23 -3.26 5.90
N SER A 67 7.83 -2.15 5.28
CA SER A 67 7.67 -2.06 3.82
C SER A 67 9.00 -2.23 3.08
N LEU A 68 10.13 -1.72 3.59
CA LEU A 68 11.45 -2.02 3.04
C LEU A 68 11.76 -3.52 3.07
N ARG A 69 11.46 -4.19 4.18
CA ARG A 69 11.64 -5.65 4.30
C ARG A 69 10.72 -6.41 3.35
N MET A 70 9.50 -5.92 3.06
CA MET A 70 8.61 -6.49 2.04
C MET A 70 9.25 -6.40 0.65
N ILE A 71 9.82 -5.24 0.31
CA ILE A 71 10.53 -5.03 -0.97
C ILE A 71 11.74 -5.96 -1.09
N GLU A 72 12.53 -6.10 -0.03
CA GLU A 72 13.68 -7.00 0.00
C GLU A 72 13.28 -8.48 -0.15
N ALA A 73 12.20 -8.87 0.53
CA ALA A 73 11.69 -10.25 0.52
C ALA A 73 11.10 -10.64 -0.85
N SER A 74 10.37 -9.73 -1.48
CA SER A 74 9.66 -9.98 -2.75
C SER A 74 9.63 -8.72 -3.63
N PRO A 75 10.76 -8.35 -4.25
CA PRO A 75 10.83 -7.16 -5.10
C PRO A 75 9.93 -7.24 -6.35
N GLU A 76 9.50 -8.46 -6.73
CA GLU A 76 8.56 -8.73 -7.81
C GLU A 76 7.10 -8.50 -7.42
N MET A 77 6.80 -8.18 -6.17
CA MET A 77 5.46 -7.84 -5.68
C MET A 77 5.30 -6.32 -5.60
N PRO A 78 4.33 -5.72 -6.31
CA PRO A 78 4.15 -4.26 -6.29
C PRO A 78 3.73 -3.74 -4.91
N GLN A 79 3.07 -4.58 -4.10
CA GLN A 79 2.48 -4.17 -2.83
C GLN A 79 3.50 -3.64 -1.81
N GLY A 80 4.72 -4.19 -1.77
CA GLY A 80 5.78 -3.67 -0.90
C GLY A 80 6.16 -2.22 -1.25
N TRP A 81 6.29 -1.93 -2.54
CA TRP A 81 6.57 -0.59 -3.07
C TRP A 81 5.42 0.39 -2.80
N ILE A 82 4.17 -0.06 -3.03
CA ILE A 82 2.97 0.73 -2.77
C ILE A 82 2.87 1.05 -1.28
N ASN A 83 3.06 0.07 -0.40
CA ASN A 83 3.00 0.27 1.04
C ASN A 83 4.06 1.26 1.53
N HIS A 84 5.28 1.21 0.95
CA HIS A 84 6.33 2.16 1.29
C HIS A 84 5.97 3.58 0.85
N GLY A 85 5.48 3.73 -0.39
CA GLY A 85 4.99 5.01 -0.91
C GLY A 85 3.84 5.58 -0.08
N ASN A 86 2.87 4.75 0.28
CA ASN A 86 1.75 5.17 1.14
C ASN A 86 2.21 5.59 2.54
N THR A 87 3.23 4.92 3.09
CA THR A 87 3.80 5.34 4.37
C THR A 87 4.47 6.72 4.28
N LEU A 88 5.22 6.97 3.21
CA LEU A 88 5.79 8.30 2.93
C LEU A 88 4.69 9.36 2.75
N PHE A 89 3.60 8.99 2.07
CA PHE A 89 2.44 9.85 1.90
C PHE A 89 1.80 10.25 3.24
N TYR A 90 1.58 9.31 4.16
CA TYR A 90 1.06 9.62 5.50
C TYR A 90 2.01 10.45 6.37
N LEU A 91 3.30 10.46 6.02
CA LEU A 91 4.30 11.35 6.59
C LEU A 91 4.37 12.71 5.87
N GLU A 92 3.44 13.00 4.96
CA GLU A 92 3.40 14.21 4.12
C GLU A 92 4.64 14.40 3.23
N ARG A 93 5.39 13.33 2.98
CA ARG A 93 6.58 13.29 2.11
C ARG A 93 6.18 12.95 0.68
N PHE A 94 5.25 13.75 0.13
CA PHE A 94 4.55 13.44 -1.14
C PHE A 94 5.49 13.31 -2.33
N GLN A 95 6.49 14.20 -2.44
CA GLN A 95 7.44 14.13 -3.55
C GLN A 95 8.32 12.86 -3.46
N GLU A 96 8.77 12.50 -2.27
CA GLU A 96 9.55 11.27 -2.08
C GLU A 96 8.72 10.00 -2.38
N ALA A 97 7.44 10.00 -1.98
CA ALA A 97 6.52 8.91 -2.33
C ALA A 97 6.36 8.78 -3.85
N PHE A 98 6.23 9.91 -4.55
CA PHE A 98 6.14 9.95 -6.00
C PHE A 98 7.42 9.44 -6.67
N ASP A 99 8.58 9.95 -6.27
CA ASP A 99 9.89 9.59 -6.84
C ASP A 99 10.23 8.11 -6.62
N LEU A 100 9.78 7.55 -5.48
CA LEU A 100 9.90 6.13 -5.20
C LEU A 100 9.04 5.27 -6.15
N LEU A 101 7.76 5.64 -6.32
CA LEU A 101 6.79 4.77 -6.99
C LEU A 101 6.82 4.93 -8.52
N LEU A 102 7.25 6.07 -9.04
CA LEU A 102 7.29 6.33 -10.48
C LEU A 102 8.12 5.29 -11.29
N PRO A 103 9.35 4.94 -10.90
CA PRO A 103 10.12 3.93 -11.63
C PRO A 103 9.52 2.52 -11.53
N VAL A 104 8.75 2.24 -10.48
CA VAL A 104 8.12 0.94 -10.24
C VAL A 104 7.05 0.65 -11.30
N LEU A 105 6.40 1.68 -11.84
CA LEU A 105 5.43 1.57 -12.92
C LEU A 105 5.98 0.83 -14.17
N LYS A 106 7.28 0.96 -14.47
CA LYS A 106 7.90 0.25 -15.60
C LYS A 106 7.96 -1.25 -15.37
N ARG A 107 8.03 -1.67 -14.12
CA ARG A 107 8.06 -3.09 -13.73
C ARG A 107 6.67 -3.71 -13.70
N PHE A 108 5.66 -2.91 -13.35
CA PHE A 108 4.27 -3.33 -13.18
C PHE A 108 3.32 -2.46 -14.02
N PRO A 109 3.43 -2.49 -15.36
CA PRO A 109 2.70 -1.56 -16.24
C PRO A 109 1.17 -1.77 -16.26
N HIS A 110 0.72 -2.92 -15.75
CA HIS A 110 -0.70 -3.31 -15.69
C HIS A 110 -1.30 -3.21 -14.29
N ASP A 111 -0.54 -2.75 -13.31
CA ASP A 111 -1.04 -2.52 -11.96
C ASP A 111 -1.66 -1.11 -11.88
N GLU A 112 -2.97 -1.06 -11.68
CA GLU A 112 -3.72 0.21 -11.63
C GLU A 112 -3.49 0.98 -10.32
N ALA A 113 -3.08 0.30 -9.23
CA ALA A 113 -2.86 0.95 -7.95
C ALA A 113 -1.65 1.90 -8.00
N ILE A 114 -0.66 1.61 -8.84
CA ILE A 114 0.53 2.47 -8.97
C ILE A 114 0.16 3.85 -9.53
N PRO A 115 -0.43 3.99 -10.74
CA PRO A 115 -0.81 5.29 -11.26
C PRO A 115 -1.90 5.97 -10.40
N TYR A 116 -2.75 5.21 -9.71
CA TYR A 116 -3.72 5.74 -8.77
C TYR A 116 -3.04 6.44 -7.58
N ASN A 117 -2.08 5.77 -6.92
CA ASN A 117 -1.33 6.36 -5.82
C ASN A 117 -0.48 7.57 -6.28
N LEU A 118 0.13 7.51 -7.47
CA LEU A 118 0.84 8.67 -8.04
C LEU A 118 -0.10 9.87 -8.20
N ALA A 119 -1.37 9.64 -8.58
CA ALA A 119 -2.37 10.72 -8.65
C ALA A 119 -2.66 11.31 -7.26
N CYS A 120 -2.83 10.48 -6.23
CA CYS A 120 -3.04 10.94 -4.86
C CYS A 120 -1.85 11.76 -4.36
N TYR A 121 -0.61 11.31 -4.60
CA TYR A 121 0.60 12.01 -4.17
C TYR A 121 0.71 13.38 -4.84
N LYS A 122 0.46 13.47 -6.15
CA LYS A 122 0.45 14.74 -6.87
C LYS A 122 -0.69 15.67 -6.46
N CYS A 123 -1.88 15.11 -6.17
CA CYS A 123 -3.02 15.89 -5.67
C CYS A 123 -2.69 16.56 -4.33
N GLN A 124 -2.15 15.81 -3.38
CA GLN A 124 -1.81 16.33 -2.05
C GLN A 124 -0.60 17.28 -2.08
N ASN A 125 0.26 17.15 -3.10
CA ASN A 125 1.35 18.12 -3.35
C ASN A 125 0.88 19.39 -4.09
N GLY A 126 -0.42 19.50 -4.42
CA GLY A 126 -1.01 20.66 -5.11
C GLY A 126 -0.79 20.66 -6.64
N GLU A 127 -0.27 19.61 -7.21
CA GLU A 127 0.02 19.48 -8.64
C GLU A 127 -1.17 18.85 -9.40
N PHE A 128 -2.31 19.56 -9.40
CA PHE A 128 -3.60 19.02 -9.83
C PHE A 128 -3.67 18.57 -11.29
N GLN A 129 -2.92 19.23 -12.19
CA GLN A 129 -2.90 18.82 -13.60
C GLN A 129 -2.20 17.45 -13.76
N GLU A 130 -1.07 17.25 -13.08
CA GLU A 130 -0.37 15.97 -13.10
C GLU A 130 -1.19 14.88 -12.38
N ALA A 131 -1.82 15.22 -11.25
CA ALA A 131 -2.72 14.31 -10.55
C ALA A 131 -3.83 13.78 -11.46
N ARG A 132 -4.44 14.66 -12.27
CA ARG A 132 -5.44 14.28 -13.25
C ARG A 132 -4.87 13.31 -14.30
N GLU A 133 -3.70 13.61 -14.86
CA GLU A 133 -3.07 12.76 -15.89
C GLU A 133 -2.77 11.35 -15.37
N TRP A 134 -2.29 11.26 -14.13
CA TRP A 134 -2.06 9.98 -13.45
C TRP A 134 -3.36 9.22 -13.18
N LEU A 135 -4.41 9.91 -12.75
CA LEU A 135 -5.72 9.29 -12.54
C LEU A 135 -6.33 8.79 -13.86
N GLU A 136 -6.23 9.56 -14.95
CA GLU A 136 -6.66 9.11 -16.28
C GLU A 136 -5.86 7.86 -16.74
N ARG A 137 -4.60 7.75 -16.35
CA ARG A 137 -3.80 6.54 -16.60
C ARG A 137 -4.29 5.35 -15.77
N ALA A 138 -4.61 5.53 -14.49
CA ALA A 138 -5.21 4.48 -13.67
C ALA A 138 -6.53 3.96 -14.26
N LEU A 139 -7.38 4.86 -14.74
CA LEU A 139 -8.64 4.54 -15.42
C LEU A 139 -8.45 3.71 -16.72
N LYS A 140 -7.33 3.90 -17.43
CA LYS A 140 -7.02 3.13 -18.65
C LYS A 140 -6.47 1.74 -18.36
N VAL A 141 -5.81 1.57 -17.22
CA VAL A 141 -5.18 0.30 -16.83
C VAL A 141 -6.18 -0.60 -16.11
N GLY A 142 -6.99 -0.02 -15.23
CA GLY A 142 -7.93 -0.76 -14.40
C GLY A 142 -9.37 -0.79 -14.92
N ASP A 143 -10.25 -1.36 -14.10
CA ASP A 143 -11.69 -1.23 -14.34
C ASP A 143 -12.13 0.22 -14.16
N THR A 144 -12.47 0.88 -15.26
CA THR A 144 -12.80 2.30 -15.31
C THR A 144 -13.93 2.68 -14.34
N LYS A 145 -14.97 1.86 -14.21
CA LYS A 145 -16.11 2.15 -13.33
C LYS A 145 -15.70 2.07 -11.87
N ARG A 146 -14.95 1.04 -11.51
CA ARG A 146 -14.45 0.83 -10.15
C ARG A 146 -13.47 1.92 -9.74
N VAL A 147 -12.45 2.20 -10.57
CA VAL A 147 -11.45 3.23 -10.30
C VAL A 147 -12.10 4.61 -10.21
N LYS A 148 -13.06 4.92 -11.08
CA LYS A 148 -13.80 6.19 -11.02
C LYS A 148 -14.63 6.33 -9.75
N HIS A 149 -15.31 5.26 -9.33
CA HIS A 149 -16.07 5.25 -8.09
C HIS A 149 -15.16 5.44 -6.87
N MET A 150 -14.04 4.74 -6.83
CA MET A 150 -13.03 4.90 -5.77
C MET A 150 -12.53 6.35 -5.72
N ALA A 151 -12.13 6.92 -6.86
CA ALA A 151 -11.55 8.25 -6.93
C ALA A 151 -12.52 9.36 -6.46
N ILE A 152 -13.81 9.22 -6.72
CA ILE A 152 -14.83 10.19 -6.26
C ILE A 152 -15.02 10.14 -4.73
N ALA A 153 -14.88 8.96 -4.14
CA ALA A 153 -15.06 8.73 -2.71
C ALA A 153 -13.77 8.94 -1.90
N ASP A 154 -12.63 9.09 -2.57
CA ASP A 154 -11.32 9.17 -1.94
C ASP A 154 -11.04 10.58 -1.40
N PRO A 155 -10.88 10.75 -0.06
CA PRO A 155 -10.55 12.03 0.54
C PRO A 155 -9.21 12.60 0.04
N ASP A 156 -8.26 11.75 -0.37
CA ASP A 156 -6.96 12.17 -0.84
C ASP A 156 -7.03 12.87 -2.21
N LEU A 157 -8.12 12.65 -2.96
CA LEU A 157 -8.40 13.30 -4.23
C LEU A 157 -9.43 14.46 -4.12
N THR A 158 -9.97 14.71 -2.93
CA THR A 158 -10.93 15.83 -2.72
C THR A 158 -10.41 17.18 -3.25
N PRO A 159 -9.14 17.58 -3.00
CA PRO A 159 -8.63 18.84 -3.52
C PRO A 159 -8.67 18.95 -5.06
N LEU A 160 -8.52 17.83 -5.76
CA LEU A 160 -8.63 17.79 -7.22
C LEU A 160 -10.03 18.12 -7.71
N TRP A 161 -11.06 17.63 -7.02
CA TRP A 161 -12.47 17.90 -7.35
C TRP A 161 -12.88 19.35 -7.03
N GLU A 162 -12.34 19.91 -5.96
CA GLU A 162 -12.58 21.31 -5.58
C GLU A 162 -12.04 22.30 -6.61
N GLN A 163 -11.01 21.93 -7.38
CA GLN A 163 -10.51 22.71 -8.52
C GLN A 163 -11.39 22.58 -9.77
N GLY A 164 -12.53 21.88 -9.69
CA GLY A 164 -13.44 21.67 -10.82
C GLY A 164 -12.88 20.73 -11.90
N VAL A 165 -11.85 19.95 -11.59
CA VAL A 165 -11.26 18.99 -12.52
C VAL A 165 -12.27 17.88 -12.81
N LYS A 166 -12.44 17.57 -14.10
CA LYS A 166 -13.30 16.46 -14.56
C LYS A 166 -12.44 15.39 -15.22
N ILE A 167 -12.66 14.16 -14.79
CA ILE A 167 -12.11 12.97 -15.48
C ILE A 167 -13.09 12.51 -16.56
N LYS A 168 -12.56 12.18 -17.73
CA LYS A 168 -13.34 11.69 -18.89
C LYS A 168 -13.72 10.23 -18.75
#